data_8b228f2a9e17063c95a95d0b17048700
#
_entry.id   8b228f2a9e17063c95a95d0b17048700
#
_cell.length_a   1.000
_cell.length_b   1.000
_cell.length_c   1.000
_cell.angle_alpha   90.00
_cell.angle_beta   90.00
_cell.angle_gamma   90.00
#
_symmetry.space_group_name_H-M   'P 1'
#
loop_
_entity.id
_entity.type
_entity.pdbx_description
1 polymer ?
#
loop_
_entity_poly.entity_id
_entity_poly.type
_entity_poly.pdbx_seq_one_letter_code
_entity_poly.pdbx_strand_id
1 'polypeptide(L)'
;MKLSKTSITTELVGDIDNLFNTINDLKRIGDHCENISELAEIAIQKDADISEDGVKAINEMYEKVKQNCEDIINVIKDKDTTIANKIIHTEEQVNKIEKSIRRNHIYRLNNDDCKIDAGILYLDLITNLERISDHCANVAKRVLN
;
A
#
# COMPACT_ATOMS: atom_id res chain seq x y z
N MET A 1 -16.92 -28.35 -30.49
CA MET A 1 -17.13 -28.83 -29.11
C MET A 1 -15.88 -28.92 -28.27
N LYS A 2 -14.78 -29.52 -28.75
CA LYS A 2 -13.51 -29.60 -27.99
C LYS A 2 -12.89 -28.22 -27.72
N LEU A 3 -12.95 -27.28 -28.66
CA LEU A 3 -12.39 -25.91 -28.51
C LEU A 3 -13.14 -25.08 -27.46
N SER A 4 -14.47 -25.20 -27.33
CA SER A 4 -15.23 -24.46 -26.33
C SER A 4 -14.97 -24.95 -24.88
N LYS A 5 -14.81 -26.28 -24.70
CA LYS A 5 -14.45 -26.86 -23.40
C LYS A 5 -13.03 -26.47 -22.97
N THR A 6 -12.05 -26.47 -23.88
CA THR A 6 -10.68 -26.07 -23.62
C THR A 6 -10.62 -24.57 -23.29
N SER A 7 -11.36 -23.72 -24.01
CA SER A 7 -11.45 -22.28 -23.75
C SER A 7 -12.06 -21.98 -22.38
N ILE A 8 -13.15 -22.62 -21.99
CA ILE A 8 -13.80 -22.50 -20.68
C ILE A 8 -12.85 -22.96 -19.56
N THR A 9 -12.11 -24.06 -19.77
CA THR A 9 -11.15 -24.57 -18.78
C THR A 9 -9.98 -23.61 -18.59
N THR A 10 -9.46 -23.01 -19.66
CA THR A 10 -8.38 -22.02 -19.61
C THR A 10 -8.82 -20.74 -18.90
N GLU A 11 -10.03 -20.25 -19.20
CA GLU A 11 -10.63 -19.09 -18.53
C GLU A 11 -10.82 -19.35 -17.03
N LEU A 12 -11.35 -20.51 -16.64
CA LEU A 12 -11.56 -20.92 -15.26
C LEU A 12 -10.23 -21.00 -14.49
N VAL A 13 -9.19 -21.55 -15.10
CA VAL A 13 -7.84 -21.61 -14.51
C VAL A 13 -7.30 -20.20 -14.28
N GLY A 14 -7.46 -19.30 -15.26
CA GLY A 14 -7.07 -17.89 -15.13
C GLY A 14 -7.81 -17.19 -13.99
N ASP A 15 -9.11 -17.42 -13.85
CA ASP A 15 -9.93 -16.86 -12.77
C ASP A 15 -9.50 -17.38 -11.40
N ILE A 16 -9.17 -18.66 -11.29
CA ILE A 16 -8.67 -19.26 -10.05
C ILE A 16 -7.31 -18.66 -9.68
N ASP A 17 -6.39 -18.53 -10.63
CA ASP A 17 -5.08 -17.90 -10.40
C ASP A 17 -5.22 -16.46 -9.94
N ASN A 18 -6.09 -15.68 -10.56
CA ASN A 18 -6.38 -14.31 -10.16
C ASN A 18 -6.94 -14.24 -8.74
N LEU A 19 -7.82 -15.17 -8.37
CA LEU A 19 -8.38 -15.25 -7.02
C LEU A 19 -7.28 -15.56 -5.98
N PHE A 20 -6.42 -16.55 -6.24
CA PHE A 20 -5.30 -16.87 -5.36
C PHE A 20 -4.34 -15.69 -5.18
N ASN A 21 -4.00 -15.00 -6.27
CA ASN A 21 -3.15 -13.83 -6.21
C ASN A 21 -3.79 -12.69 -5.43
N THR A 22 -5.09 -12.49 -5.57
CA THR A 22 -5.86 -11.49 -4.81
C THR A 22 -5.86 -11.82 -3.32
N ILE A 23 -6.10 -13.07 -2.95
CA ILE A 23 -6.03 -13.54 -1.56
C ILE A 23 -4.64 -13.28 -0.97
N ASN A 24 -3.58 -13.55 -1.71
CA ASN A 24 -2.21 -13.30 -1.28
C ASN A 24 -1.95 -11.81 -1.05
N ASP A 25 -2.43 -10.93 -1.93
CA ASP A 25 -2.30 -9.48 -1.74
C ASP A 25 -3.08 -9.01 -0.51
N LEU A 26 -4.31 -9.50 -0.30
CA LEU A 26 -5.10 -9.17 0.88
C LEU A 26 -4.41 -9.63 2.18
N LYS A 27 -3.82 -10.81 2.19
CA LYS A 27 -3.04 -11.31 3.32
C LYS A 27 -1.86 -10.39 3.62
N ARG A 28 -1.11 -9.99 2.60
CA ARG A 28 0.03 -9.08 2.75
C ARG A 28 -0.36 -7.69 3.23
N ILE A 29 -1.49 -7.17 2.77
CA ILE A 29 -2.07 -5.91 3.29
C ILE A 29 -2.32 -6.05 4.79
N GLY A 30 -2.93 -7.14 5.24
CA GLY A 30 -3.15 -7.43 6.66
C GLY A 30 -1.85 -7.49 7.46
N ASP A 31 -0.82 -8.17 6.94
CA ASP A 31 0.49 -8.26 7.58
C ASP A 31 1.14 -6.88 7.74
N HIS A 32 1.05 -6.02 6.73
CA HIS A 32 1.57 -4.64 6.82
C HIS A 32 0.76 -3.76 7.78
N CYS A 33 -0.55 -3.95 7.86
CA CYS A 33 -1.38 -3.26 8.87
C CYS A 33 -0.98 -3.65 10.30
N GLU A 34 -0.69 -4.91 10.54
CA GLU A 34 -0.16 -5.40 11.83
C GLU A 34 1.19 -4.76 12.14
N ASN A 35 2.11 -4.71 11.19
CA ASN A 35 3.40 -4.03 11.34
C ASN A 35 3.24 -2.55 11.71
N ILE A 36 2.31 -1.85 11.07
CA ILE A 36 2.02 -0.43 11.37
C ILE A 36 1.53 -0.27 12.82
N SER A 37 0.65 -1.16 13.27
CA SER A 37 0.15 -1.16 14.66
C SER A 37 1.29 -1.36 15.66
N GLU A 38 2.18 -2.32 15.42
CA GLU A 38 3.35 -2.57 16.25
C GLU A 38 4.32 -1.38 16.26
N LEU A 39 4.58 -0.76 15.11
CA LEU A 39 5.41 0.43 15.01
C LEU A 39 4.82 1.62 15.78
N ALA A 40 3.51 1.79 15.74
CA ALA A 40 2.81 2.83 16.49
C ALA A 40 2.95 2.63 18.00
N GLU A 41 2.82 1.39 18.49
CA GLU A 41 3.06 1.06 19.89
C GLU A 41 4.48 1.37 20.34
N ILE A 42 5.48 1.00 19.53
CA ILE A 42 6.90 1.30 19.80
C ILE A 42 7.13 2.81 19.84
N ALA A 43 6.56 3.55 18.91
CA ALA A 43 6.69 5.01 18.86
C ALA A 43 6.11 5.67 20.12
N ILE A 44 4.97 5.20 20.61
CA ILE A 44 4.35 5.68 21.86
C ILE A 44 5.21 5.33 23.07
N GLN A 45 5.67 4.08 23.18
CA GLN A 45 6.48 3.64 24.32
C GLN A 45 7.82 4.36 24.42
N LYS A 46 8.44 4.67 23.27
CA LYS A 46 9.72 5.37 23.20
C LYS A 46 9.59 6.89 23.18
N ASP A 47 8.37 7.42 23.22
CA ASP A 47 8.11 8.86 23.06
C ASP A 47 8.86 9.43 21.85
N ALA A 48 8.64 8.80 20.70
CA ALA A 48 9.37 9.13 19.48
C ALA A 48 9.04 10.55 19.01
N ASP A 49 10.10 11.36 18.87
CA ASP A 49 10.01 12.76 18.46
C ASP A 49 9.94 12.86 16.94
N ILE A 50 8.73 12.79 16.40
CA ILE A 50 8.46 13.01 14.97
C ILE A 50 8.02 14.46 14.79
N SER A 51 8.65 15.19 13.86
CA SER A 51 8.31 16.58 13.58
C SER A 51 6.86 16.73 13.10
N GLU A 52 6.28 17.93 13.29
CA GLU A 52 4.93 18.25 12.78
C GLU A 52 4.81 18.02 11.27
N ASP A 53 5.83 18.40 10.50
CA ASP A 53 5.87 18.17 9.05
C ASP A 53 5.92 16.67 8.73
N GLY A 54 6.64 15.90 9.52
CA GLY A 54 6.68 14.44 9.39
C GLY A 54 5.31 13.78 9.66
N VAL A 55 4.64 14.19 10.71
CA VAL A 55 3.28 13.71 11.04
C VAL A 55 2.28 14.07 9.95
N LYS A 56 2.37 15.30 9.43
CA LYS A 56 1.51 15.75 8.32
C LYS A 56 1.71 14.92 7.06
N ALA A 57 2.95 14.61 6.70
CA ALA A 57 3.28 13.79 5.55
C ALA A 57 2.78 12.33 5.71
N ILE A 58 2.93 11.74 6.89
CA ILE A 58 2.37 10.42 7.22
C ILE A 58 0.84 10.43 7.06
N ASN A 59 0.18 11.43 7.61
CA ASN A 59 -1.27 11.53 7.55
C ASN A 59 -1.78 11.66 6.10
N GLU A 60 -1.12 12.45 5.28
CA GLU A 60 -1.44 12.57 3.86
C GLU A 60 -1.31 11.22 3.13
N MET A 61 -0.22 10.53 3.38
CA MET A 61 0.02 9.19 2.81
C MET A 61 -1.00 8.16 3.32
N TYR A 62 -1.26 8.17 4.61
CA TYR A 62 -2.23 7.27 5.26
C TYR A 62 -3.64 7.42 4.68
N GLU A 63 -4.14 8.64 4.51
CA GLU A 63 -5.47 8.89 3.95
C GLU A 63 -5.60 8.33 2.52
N LYS A 64 -4.56 8.47 1.70
CA LYS A 64 -4.54 7.91 0.36
C LYS A 64 -4.52 6.38 0.36
N VAL A 65 -3.71 5.77 1.21
CA VAL A 65 -3.62 4.31 1.35
C VAL A 65 -4.93 3.73 1.90
N LYS A 66 -5.51 4.37 2.91
CA LYS A 66 -6.82 4.00 3.46
C LYS A 66 -7.91 4.00 2.39
N GLN A 67 -7.96 5.05 1.58
CA GLN A 67 -8.92 5.15 0.48
C GLN A 67 -8.74 4.00 -0.52
N ASN A 68 -7.50 3.64 -0.86
CA ASN A 68 -7.22 2.49 -1.72
C ASN A 68 -7.70 1.17 -1.11
N CYS A 69 -7.53 0.98 0.20
CA CYS A 69 -8.04 -0.21 0.89
C CYS A 69 -9.58 -0.30 0.86
N GLU A 70 -10.26 0.82 0.99
CA GLU A 70 -11.72 0.89 0.86
C GLU A 70 -12.16 0.61 -0.58
N ASP A 71 -11.48 1.19 -1.55
CA ASP A 71 -11.80 1.09 -2.97
C ASP A 71 -11.58 -0.33 -3.53
N ILE A 72 -10.58 -1.09 -3.06
CA ILE A 72 -10.35 -2.47 -3.55
C ILE A 72 -11.51 -3.41 -3.24
N ILE A 73 -12.28 -3.16 -2.19
CA ILE A 73 -13.46 -3.96 -1.84
C ILE A 73 -14.47 -3.89 -2.99
N ASN A 74 -14.70 -2.70 -3.51
CA ASN A 74 -15.61 -2.49 -4.65
C ASN A 74 -15.05 -3.07 -5.95
N VAL A 75 -13.75 -2.96 -6.16
CA VAL A 75 -13.07 -3.55 -7.33
C VAL A 75 -13.18 -5.07 -7.33
N ILE A 76 -12.98 -5.72 -6.18
CA ILE A 76 -13.10 -7.18 -6.05
C ILE A 76 -14.55 -7.62 -6.26
N LYS A 77 -15.49 -6.90 -5.68
CA LYS A 77 -16.91 -7.23 -5.71
C LYS A 77 -17.56 -6.99 -7.06
N ASP A 78 -17.34 -5.82 -7.64
CA ASP A 78 -18.08 -5.32 -8.80
C ASP A 78 -17.24 -5.29 -10.09
N LYS A 79 -15.95 -5.60 -10.01
CA LYS A 79 -14.97 -5.48 -11.11
C LYS A 79 -14.99 -4.09 -11.77
N ASP A 80 -15.15 -3.05 -10.95
CA ASP A 80 -15.26 -1.66 -11.40
C ASP A 80 -13.91 -1.14 -11.92
N THR A 81 -13.84 -0.96 -13.24
CA THR A 81 -12.62 -0.52 -13.92
C THR A 81 -12.30 0.95 -13.66
N THR A 82 -13.29 1.79 -13.41
CA THR A 82 -13.10 3.21 -13.07
C THR A 82 -12.42 3.34 -11.71
N ILE A 83 -12.90 2.59 -10.71
CA ILE A 83 -12.29 2.56 -9.38
C ILE A 83 -10.91 1.91 -9.45
N ALA A 84 -10.71 0.85 -10.23
CA ALA A 84 -9.41 0.23 -10.43
C ALA A 84 -8.38 1.22 -10.97
N ASN A 85 -8.71 2.03 -11.96
CA ASN A 85 -7.83 3.07 -12.49
C ASN A 85 -7.53 4.17 -11.45
N LYS A 86 -8.52 4.52 -10.64
CA LYS A 86 -8.33 5.47 -9.53
C LYS A 86 -7.32 4.95 -8.50
N ILE A 87 -7.40 3.68 -8.14
CA ILE A 87 -6.45 3.03 -7.21
C ILE A 87 -5.02 3.11 -7.76
N ILE A 88 -4.82 2.79 -9.02
CA ILE A 88 -3.51 2.85 -9.68
C ILE A 88 -2.96 4.28 -9.68
N HIS A 89 -3.80 5.26 -10.00
CA HIS A 89 -3.40 6.67 -9.94
C HIS A 89 -3.03 7.13 -8.53
N THR A 90 -3.79 6.71 -7.53
CA THR A 90 -3.50 7.01 -6.12
C THR A 90 -2.20 6.35 -5.67
N GLU A 91 -1.92 5.12 -6.10
CA GLU A 91 -0.65 4.44 -5.83
C GLU A 91 0.55 5.21 -6.38
N GLU A 92 0.46 5.76 -7.58
CA GLU A 92 1.51 6.62 -8.15
C GLU A 92 1.75 7.88 -7.29
N GLN A 93 0.68 8.46 -6.74
CA GLN A 93 0.78 9.60 -5.82
C GLN A 93 1.47 9.20 -4.50
N VAL A 94 1.11 8.03 -3.94
CA VAL A 94 1.74 7.48 -2.74
C VAL A 94 3.24 7.28 -2.97
N ASN A 95 3.64 6.73 -4.11
CA ASN A 95 5.05 6.55 -4.47
C ASN A 95 5.81 7.88 -4.56
N LYS A 96 5.20 8.92 -5.09
CA LYS A 96 5.82 10.26 -5.14
C LYS A 96 6.01 10.84 -3.75
N ILE A 97 5.01 10.70 -2.88
CA ILE A 97 5.07 11.16 -1.49
C ILE A 97 6.17 10.40 -0.74
N GLU A 98 6.23 9.08 -0.89
CA GLU A 98 7.26 8.24 -0.27
C GLU A 98 8.68 8.69 -0.67
N LYS A 99 8.93 8.88 -1.94
CA LYS A 99 10.22 9.36 -2.44
C LYS A 99 10.59 10.75 -1.90
N SER A 100 9.63 11.64 -1.81
CA SER A 100 9.81 12.98 -1.25
C SER A 100 10.16 12.91 0.24
N ILE A 101 9.46 12.07 1.00
CA ILE A 101 9.71 11.86 2.42
C ILE A 101 11.12 11.32 2.65
N ARG A 102 11.55 10.31 1.91
CA ARG A 102 12.89 9.72 2.02
C ARG A 102 13.98 10.74 1.72
N ARG A 103 13.79 11.53 0.67
CA ARG A 103 14.75 12.59 0.30
C ARG A 103 14.89 13.64 1.41
N ASN A 104 13.77 14.09 1.97
CA ASN A 104 13.75 15.07 3.06
C ASN A 104 14.37 14.49 4.34
N HIS A 105 14.13 13.20 4.61
CA HIS A 105 14.72 12.54 5.77
C HIS A 105 16.24 12.41 5.65
N ILE A 106 16.78 12.03 4.49
CA ILE A 106 18.21 11.97 4.21
C ILE A 106 18.85 13.36 4.42
N TYR A 107 18.21 14.41 3.94
CA TYR A 107 18.65 15.77 4.14
C TYR A 107 18.75 16.14 5.63
N ARG A 108 17.72 15.78 6.42
CA ARG A 108 17.70 16.04 7.89
C ARG A 108 18.80 15.27 8.63
N LEU A 109 19.04 14.01 8.28
CA LEU A 109 20.12 13.21 8.85
C LEU A 109 21.50 13.85 8.60
N ASN A 110 21.74 14.34 7.37
CA ASN A 110 22.99 14.97 7.00
C ASN A 110 23.23 16.31 7.72
N ASN A 111 22.17 16.96 8.21
CA ASN A 111 22.24 18.24 8.94
C ASN A 111 22.01 18.09 10.46
N ASP A 112 22.06 16.88 10.99
CA ASP A 112 21.84 16.56 12.42
C ASP A 112 20.48 17.03 12.99
N ASP A 113 19.48 17.24 12.13
CA ASP A 113 18.15 17.74 12.51
C ASP A 113 17.18 16.62 12.92
N CYS A 114 17.63 15.37 12.99
CA CYS A 114 16.78 14.21 13.27
C CYS A 114 17.45 13.22 14.22
N LYS A 115 16.67 12.70 15.18
CA LYS A 115 17.09 11.56 16.02
C LYS A 115 17.03 10.28 15.20
N ILE A 116 18.08 9.48 15.22
CA ILE A 116 18.24 8.26 14.40
C ILE A 116 17.12 7.27 14.68
N ASP A 117 16.79 7.01 15.95
CA ASP A 117 15.76 6.01 16.33
C ASP A 117 14.36 6.40 15.86
N ALA A 118 13.96 7.66 16.01
CA ALA A 118 12.71 8.18 15.52
C ALA A 118 12.65 8.13 13.99
N GLY A 119 13.77 8.38 13.33
CA GLY A 119 13.89 8.31 11.87
C GLY A 119 13.70 6.90 11.33
N ILE A 120 14.23 5.88 11.99
CA ILE A 120 14.05 4.46 11.60
C ILE A 120 12.57 4.06 11.69
N LEU A 121 11.91 4.36 12.82
CA LEU A 121 10.47 4.10 12.99
C LEU A 121 9.63 4.79 11.93
N TYR A 122 9.96 6.05 11.63
CA TYR A 122 9.29 6.84 10.61
C TYR A 122 9.40 6.22 9.20
N LEU A 123 10.61 5.82 8.81
CA LEU A 123 10.84 5.18 7.50
C LEU A 123 10.20 3.80 7.41
N ASP A 124 10.19 3.02 8.49
CA ASP A 124 9.51 1.71 8.51
C ASP A 124 7.99 1.86 8.35
N LEU A 125 7.41 2.86 9.00
CA LEU A 125 5.99 3.18 8.86
C LEU A 125 5.63 3.53 7.40
N ILE A 126 6.43 4.40 6.78
CA ILE A 126 6.25 4.81 5.38
C ILE A 126 6.38 3.62 4.43
N THR A 127 7.37 2.76 4.66
CA THR A 127 7.58 1.55 3.87
C THR A 127 6.36 0.63 3.91
N ASN A 128 5.78 0.42 5.09
CA ASN A 128 4.58 -0.41 5.22
C ASN A 128 3.36 0.21 4.53
N LEU A 129 3.16 1.53 4.64
CA LEU A 129 2.09 2.23 3.93
C LEU A 129 2.23 2.11 2.41
N GLU A 130 3.44 2.30 1.88
CA GLU A 130 3.72 2.18 0.45
C GLU A 130 3.43 0.75 -0.04
N ARG A 131 3.84 -0.27 0.69
CA ARG A 131 3.58 -1.67 0.33
C ARG A 131 2.11 -2.03 0.34
N ILE A 132 1.32 -1.51 1.26
CA ILE A 132 -0.14 -1.67 1.24
C ILE A 132 -0.71 -1.10 -0.06
N SER A 133 -0.29 0.08 -0.44
CA SER A 133 -0.72 0.72 -1.69
C SER A 133 -0.33 -0.09 -2.92
N ASP A 134 0.87 -0.67 -2.95
CA ASP A 134 1.32 -1.57 -4.03
C ASP A 134 0.43 -2.80 -4.17
N HIS A 135 0.07 -3.43 -3.05
CA HIS A 135 -0.82 -4.59 -3.07
C HIS A 135 -2.23 -4.22 -3.53
N CYS A 136 -2.73 -3.06 -3.14
CA CYS A 136 -4.00 -2.54 -3.66
C CYS A 136 -3.94 -2.35 -5.19
N ALA A 137 -2.85 -1.77 -5.70
CA ALA A 137 -2.64 -1.59 -7.13
C ALA A 137 -2.56 -2.92 -7.88
N ASN A 138 -1.95 -3.96 -7.31
CA ASN A 138 -1.91 -5.29 -7.89
C ASN A 138 -3.31 -5.87 -8.08
N VAL A 139 -4.18 -5.74 -7.07
CA VAL A 139 -5.59 -6.15 -7.15
C VAL A 139 -6.31 -5.39 -8.27
N ALA A 140 -6.14 -4.07 -8.33
CA ALA A 140 -6.77 -3.23 -9.34
C ALA A 140 -6.30 -3.58 -10.77
N LYS A 141 -5.01 -3.84 -10.97
CA LYS A 141 -4.45 -4.21 -12.28
C LYS A 141 -5.02 -5.52 -12.82
N ARG A 142 -5.32 -6.50 -11.94
CA ARG A 142 -5.93 -7.77 -12.39
C ARG A 142 -7.33 -7.59 -12.94
N VAL A 143 -8.08 -6.62 -12.45
CA VAL A 143 -9.43 -6.32 -12.96
C VAL A 143 -9.37 -5.67 -14.35
N LEU A 144 -8.30 -4.95 -14.65
CA LEU A 144 -8.10 -4.26 -15.94
C LEU A 144 -7.54 -5.17 -17.04
N ASN A 145 -7.00 -6.32 -16.67
CA ASN A 145 -6.42 -7.29 -17.64
C ASN A 145 -7.47 -8.33 -18.14
#